data_ecf9d4c001363bdc08598eb1f7dfe626
#
_entry.id   ecf9d4c001363bdc08598eb1f7dfe626
#
_cell.length_a   1.000
_cell.length_b   1.000
_cell.length_c   1.000
_cell.angle_alpha   90.00
_cell.angle_beta   90.00
_cell.angle_gamma   90.00
#
_symmetry.space_group_name_H-M   'P 1'
#
loop_
_entity.id
_entity.type
_entity.pdbx_description
1 polymer ?
#
loop_
_entity_poly.entity_id
_entity_poly.type
_entity_poly.pdbx_seq_one_letter_code
_entity_poly.pdbx_strand_id
1 'polypeptide(L)'
;MKLESKGLISLEINGEIYGYKLYQSLESLNRTNSQRKSAKELNISHTVFNRRILKAEEKLGFKLTEKKGNGSGLTNNGMRLLEEYRKYLIQIAEPDNINIAGGHISSGLLESIDLPFRINVYSSNDNDAFKLAKRGVVDLLTLDDPLIAYERDINFIPIAYDYLVLISSPNTPEIRKIEDLDNLEFVKVDGSAQRLAWNTLEHYNLNYSIKDKVNSQFDAFKLVRNSENLYSFLNASYFNGNKILKLDTRHVISLVKVNDEDSKTDELINYLLTKGQKDIKNQGFIPMD
;
A
#
# COMPACT_ATOMS: atom_id res chain seq x y z
N MET A 1 -8.97 28.95 28.34
CA MET A 1 -7.68 28.21 28.34
C MET A 1 -7.91 26.94 27.54
N LYS A 2 -7.30 26.80 26.36
CA LYS A 2 -7.41 25.59 25.52
C LYS A 2 -6.42 24.58 26.09
N LEU A 3 -6.89 23.47 26.65
CA LEU A 3 -6.02 22.40 27.14
C LEU A 3 -5.57 21.57 25.91
N GLU A 4 -4.29 21.59 25.61
CA GLU A 4 -3.69 20.64 24.66
C GLU A 4 -3.37 19.36 25.42
N SER A 5 -4.09 18.27 25.12
CA SER A 5 -3.86 16.93 25.67
C SER A 5 -3.38 15.99 24.58
N LYS A 6 -2.42 15.12 24.91
CA LYS A 6 -1.96 14.02 24.06
C LYS A 6 -2.06 12.72 24.80
N GLY A 7 -2.74 11.74 24.21
CA GLY A 7 -2.76 10.38 24.70
C GLY A 7 -1.38 9.73 24.61
N LEU A 8 -0.98 9.02 25.66
CA LEU A 8 0.25 8.22 25.70
C LEU A 8 -0.13 6.84 26.22
N ILE A 9 0.25 5.80 25.48
CA ILE A 9 -0.11 4.43 25.82
C ILE A 9 1.08 3.63 26.37
N SER A 10 0.76 2.62 27.17
CA SER A 10 1.68 1.57 27.57
C SER A 10 1.19 0.26 26.97
N LEU A 11 2.07 -0.63 26.57
CA LEU A 11 1.70 -1.96 26.12
C LEU A 11 2.01 -3.00 27.17
N GLU A 12 1.12 -3.96 27.33
CA GLU A 12 1.39 -5.18 28.07
C GLU A 12 1.85 -6.26 27.09
N ILE A 13 3.02 -6.84 27.36
CA ILE A 13 3.62 -7.89 26.53
C ILE A 13 4.05 -9.01 27.48
N ASN A 14 3.49 -10.19 27.28
CA ASN A 14 3.75 -11.38 28.12
C ASN A 14 3.53 -11.11 29.64
N GLY A 15 2.51 -10.32 29.99
CA GLY A 15 2.19 -9.97 31.38
C GLY A 15 3.04 -8.83 31.99
N GLU A 16 3.96 -8.24 31.22
CA GLU A 16 4.83 -7.14 31.66
C GLU A 16 4.44 -5.82 30.95
N ILE A 17 4.33 -4.73 31.72
CA ILE A 17 3.95 -3.42 31.19
C ILE A 17 5.18 -2.63 30.76
N TYR A 18 5.15 -2.16 29.51
CA TYR A 18 6.15 -1.32 28.88
C TYR A 18 5.57 0.07 28.61
N GLY A 19 6.06 1.06 29.35
CA GLY A 19 5.55 2.42 29.29
C GLY A 19 5.98 3.20 28.04
N TYR A 20 5.22 4.21 27.66
CA TYR A 20 5.44 5.07 26.50
C TYR A 20 6.87 5.64 26.39
N LYS A 21 7.57 5.84 27.51
CA LYS A 21 8.95 6.35 27.53
C LYS A 21 9.96 5.42 26.85
N LEU A 22 9.70 4.09 26.87
CA LEU A 22 10.50 3.14 26.10
C LEU A 22 10.33 3.40 24.62
N TYR A 23 9.10 3.46 24.15
CA TYR A 23 8.77 3.63 22.74
C TYR A 23 9.26 4.98 22.19
N GLN A 24 9.17 6.06 22.97
CA GLN A 24 9.81 7.33 22.63
C GLN A 24 11.32 7.18 22.44
N SER A 25 11.96 6.35 23.26
CA SER A 25 13.42 6.10 23.13
C SER A 25 13.74 5.29 21.87
N LEU A 26 12.93 4.25 21.54
CA LEU A 26 13.08 3.48 20.31
C LEU A 26 12.83 4.34 19.08
N GLU A 27 11.78 5.17 19.08
CA GLU A 27 11.44 6.09 17.99
C GLU A 27 12.58 7.07 17.69
N SER A 28 13.10 7.73 18.73
CA SER A 28 14.22 8.65 18.60
C SER A 28 15.48 7.95 18.11
N LEU A 29 15.76 6.72 18.58
CA LEU A 29 16.91 5.94 18.13
C LEU A 29 16.78 5.53 16.65
N ASN A 30 15.60 5.12 16.25
CA ASN A 30 15.32 4.76 14.85
C ASN A 30 15.60 5.92 13.89
N ARG A 31 15.29 7.15 14.29
CA ARG A 31 15.51 8.35 13.50
C ARG A 31 16.96 8.84 13.53
N THR A 32 17.58 8.86 14.70
CA THR A 32 18.90 9.47 14.90
C THR A 32 20.08 8.53 14.66
N ASN A 33 19.86 7.22 14.71
CA ASN A 33 20.87 6.16 14.69
C ASN A 33 22.00 6.40 15.73
N SER A 34 21.68 7.07 16.86
CA SER A 34 22.65 7.40 17.90
C SER A 34 21.99 7.57 19.26
N GLN A 35 22.33 6.74 20.23
CA GLN A 35 21.80 6.85 21.59
C GLN A 35 22.08 8.22 22.25
N ARG A 36 23.24 8.83 21.96
CA ARG A 36 23.59 10.16 22.50
C ARG A 36 22.72 11.25 21.91
N LYS A 37 22.48 11.22 20.58
CA LYS A 37 21.59 12.17 19.91
C LYS A 37 20.14 11.98 20.38
N SER A 38 19.69 10.72 20.50
CA SER A 38 18.36 10.39 21.03
C SER A 38 18.15 10.88 22.45
N ALA A 39 19.13 10.68 23.34
CA ALA A 39 19.05 11.17 24.71
C ALA A 39 18.93 12.70 24.75
N LYS A 40 19.73 13.42 23.95
CA LYS A 40 19.66 14.89 23.83
C LYS A 40 18.29 15.34 23.31
N GLU A 41 17.77 14.70 22.30
CA GLU A 41 16.46 15.02 21.72
C GLU A 41 15.31 14.83 22.72
N LEU A 42 15.39 13.78 23.54
CA LEU A 42 14.41 13.49 24.58
C LEU A 42 14.64 14.27 25.89
N ASN A 43 15.62 15.16 25.91
CA ASN A 43 16.02 15.95 27.07
C ASN A 43 16.31 15.09 28.32
N ILE A 44 17.03 13.97 28.13
CA ILE A 44 17.45 13.05 29.19
C ILE A 44 18.94 12.76 29.08
N SER A 45 19.57 12.30 30.21
CA SER A 45 20.96 11.85 30.14
C SER A 45 21.09 10.54 29.35
N HIS A 46 22.28 10.32 28.74
CA HIS A 46 22.61 9.07 28.07
C HIS A 46 22.45 7.85 28.98
N THR A 47 22.82 8.01 30.27
CA THR A 47 22.65 6.96 31.28
C THR A 47 21.18 6.59 31.48
N VAL A 48 20.27 7.57 31.53
CA VAL A 48 18.83 7.32 31.66
C VAL A 48 18.29 6.65 30.40
N PHE A 49 18.72 7.10 29.22
CA PHE A 49 18.34 6.49 27.94
C PHE A 49 18.75 5.01 27.91
N ASN A 50 20.04 4.73 28.16
CA ASN A 50 20.58 3.36 28.15
C ASN A 50 19.87 2.46 29.16
N ARG A 51 19.64 2.96 30.40
CA ARG A 51 18.92 2.20 31.42
C ARG A 51 17.51 1.81 31.01
N ARG A 52 16.78 2.69 30.30
CA ARG A 52 15.44 2.36 29.79
C ARG A 52 15.49 1.18 28.81
N ILE A 53 16.44 1.20 27.88
CA ILE A 53 16.62 0.13 26.90
C ILE A 53 17.01 -1.17 27.59
N LEU A 54 18.10 -1.15 28.42
CA LEU A 54 18.59 -2.35 29.08
C LEU A 54 17.54 -3.01 29.98
N LYS A 55 16.78 -2.23 30.74
CA LYS A 55 15.70 -2.77 31.59
C LYS A 55 14.60 -3.42 30.77
N ALA A 56 14.27 -2.88 29.59
CA ALA A 56 13.31 -3.50 28.71
C ALA A 56 13.85 -4.77 28.05
N GLU A 57 15.10 -4.76 27.58
CA GLU A 57 15.79 -5.93 27.02
C GLU A 57 15.87 -7.10 28.03
N GLU A 58 16.17 -6.79 29.30
CA GLU A 58 16.22 -7.79 30.37
C GLU A 58 14.87 -8.47 30.58
N LYS A 59 13.78 -7.70 30.62
CA LYS A 59 12.42 -8.21 30.78
C LYS A 59 11.90 -8.97 29.55
N LEU A 60 12.25 -8.50 28.36
CA LEU A 60 11.83 -9.11 27.09
C LEU A 60 12.65 -10.38 26.75
N GLY A 61 13.84 -10.54 27.33
CA GLY A 61 14.73 -11.66 27.02
C GLY A 61 15.45 -11.56 25.68
N PHE A 62 15.37 -10.39 24.99
CA PHE A 62 16.05 -10.16 23.72
C PHE A 62 16.52 -8.71 23.55
N LYS A 63 17.48 -8.50 22.65
CA LYS A 63 18.04 -7.18 22.38
C LYS A 63 17.12 -6.35 21.51
N LEU A 64 16.94 -5.07 21.89
CA LEU A 64 16.21 -4.05 21.14
C LEU A 64 17.13 -3.19 20.29
N THR A 65 18.41 -3.10 20.71
CA THR A 65 19.40 -2.24 20.06
C THR A 65 20.66 -3.00 19.70
N GLU A 66 21.32 -2.56 18.64
CA GLU A 66 22.57 -3.12 18.15
C GLU A 66 23.55 -2.01 17.71
N LYS A 67 24.84 -2.35 17.60
CA LYS A 67 25.83 -1.47 17.02
C LYS A 67 25.66 -1.45 15.51
N LYS A 68 25.52 -0.26 14.91
CA LYS A 68 25.37 -0.08 13.47
C LYS A 68 26.37 0.93 12.95
N GLY A 69 27.45 0.44 12.35
CA GLY A 69 28.59 1.29 11.96
C GLY A 69 29.18 2.02 13.17
N ASN A 70 29.30 3.34 13.09
CA ASN A 70 29.77 4.21 14.17
C ASN A 70 28.66 4.63 15.15
N GLY A 71 27.45 4.11 15.00
CA GLY A 71 26.27 4.47 15.81
C GLY A 71 25.61 3.26 16.47
N SER A 72 24.34 3.44 16.80
CA SER A 72 23.46 2.39 17.35
C SER A 72 22.13 2.44 16.61
N GLY A 73 21.62 1.28 16.20
CA GLY A 73 20.32 1.13 15.57
C GLY A 73 19.42 0.20 16.37
N LEU A 74 18.20 0.02 15.88
CA LEU A 74 17.29 -1.01 16.38
C LEU A 74 17.63 -2.35 15.74
N THR A 75 17.52 -3.42 16.53
CA THR A 75 17.47 -4.80 16.03
C THR A 75 16.15 -5.03 15.30
N ASN A 76 16.03 -6.18 14.63
CA ASN A 76 14.74 -6.59 14.04
C ASN A 76 13.64 -6.68 15.12
N ASN A 77 13.94 -7.17 16.31
CA ASN A 77 12.98 -7.23 17.41
C ASN A 77 12.63 -5.84 17.95
N GLY A 78 13.62 -4.94 18.04
CA GLY A 78 13.39 -3.54 18.42
C GLY A 78 12.50 -2.81 17.42
N MET A 79 12.67 -3.09 16.12
CA MET A 79 11.81 -2.53 15.07
C MET A 79 10.39 -3.08 15.16
N ARG A 80 10.22 -4.41 15.29
CA ARG A 80 8.90 -5.03 15.46
C ARG A 80 8.14 -4.48 16.67
N LEU A 81 8.82 -4.32 17.79
CA LEU A 81 8.23 -3.74 19.01
C LEU A 81 7.77 -2.29 18.78
N LEU A 82 8.56 -1.49 18.08
CA LEU A 82 8.22 -0.11 17.74
C LEU A 82 7.04 -0.04 16.76
N GLU A 83 6.99 -0.92 15.76
CA GLU A 83 5.90 -1.02 14.80
C GLU A 83 4.58 -1.42 15.48
N GLU A 84 4.63 -2.36 16.42
CA GLU A 84 3.45 -2.75 17.21
C GLU A 84 2.92 -1.55 18.04
N TYR A 85 3.79 -0.79 18.65
CA TYR A 85 3.38 0.43 19.37
C TYR A 85 2.74 1.47 18.45
N ARG A 86 3.30 1.70 17.26
CA ARG A 86 2.78 2.64 16.26
C ARG A 86 1.37 2.24 15.80
N LYS A 87 1.14 0.94 15.61
CA LYS A 87 -0.18 0.40 15.27
C LYS A 87 -1.24 0.83 16.29
N TYR A 88 -0.98 0.59 17.58
CA TYR A 88 -1.92 1.01 18.64
C TYR A 88 -2.09 2.53 18.72
N LEU A 89 -1.04 3.31 18.47
CA LEU A 89 -1.16 4.77 18.44
C LEU A 89 -2.11 5.25 17.34
N ILE A 90 -2.04 4.65 16.15
CA ILE A 90 -2.92 4.98 15.02
C ILE A 90 -4.37 4.63 15.39
N GLN A 91 -4.61 3.45 15.91
CA GLN A 91 -5.95 2.99 16.33
C GLN A 91 -6.59 3.88 17.41
N ILE A 92 -5.78 4.43 18.32
CA ILE A 92 -6.28 5.29 19.41
C ILE A 92 -6.45 6.75 18.97
N ALA A 93 -5.63 7.21 18.01
CA ALA A 93 -5.69 8.60 17.56
C ALA A 93 -7.01 8.89 16.82
N GLU A 94 -7.50 7.93 16.05
CA GLU A 94 -8.71 8.07 15.24
C GLU A 94 -9.51 6.74 15.25
N PRO A 95 -10.16 6.42 16.38
CA PRO A 95 -10.80 5.10 16.58
C PRO A 95 -11.94 4.81 15.61
N ASP A 96 -12.55 5.87 15.03
CA ASP A 96 -13.67 5.76 14.09
C ASP A 96 -13.25 5.72 12.62
N ASN A 97 -11.98 6.00 12.30
CA ASN A 97 -11.50 5.95 10.94
C ASN A 97 -11.12 4.51 10.54
N ILE A 98 -11.42 4.17 9.29
CA ILE A 98 -10.95 2.93 8.67
C ILE A 98 -9.66 3.24 7.90
N ASN A 99 -8.57 2.61 8.31
CA ASN A 99 -7.27 2.79 7.65
C ASN A 99 -7.14 1.78 6.50
N ILE A 100 -6.91 2.27 5.31
CA ILE A 100 -6.86 1.46 4.08
C ILE A 100 -5.52 1.69 3.40
N ALA A 101 -4.82 0.64 3.03
CA ALA A 101 -3.68 0.73 2.12
C ALA A 101 -4.01 0.05 0.80
N GLY A 102 -3.47 0.53 -0.31
CA GLY A 102 -3.76 -0.12 -1.58
C GLY A 102 -2.99 0.37 -2.77
N GLY A 103 -3.21 -0.30 -3.87
CA GLY A 103 -2.76 0.09 -5.19
C GLY A 103 -3.28 1.47 -5.60
N HIS A 104 -2.59 2.12 -6.53
CA HIS A 104 -2.95 3.49 -6.92
C HIS A 104 -4.35 3.61 -7.53
N ILE A 105 -4.81 2.58 -8.23
CA ILE A 105 -6.11 2.56 -8.91
C ILE A 105 -7.23 2.32 -7.89
N SER A 106 -7.11 1.30 -7.08
CA SER A 106 -8.10 0.91 -6.08
C SER A 106 -8.20 1.92 -4.93
N SER A 107 -7.07 2.49 -4.49
CA SER A 107 -7.04 3.60 -3.53
C SER A 107 -7.74 4.84 -4.10
N GLY A 108 -7.42 5.21 -5.34
CA GLY A 108 -8.03 6.34 -6.02
C GLY A 108 -9.53 6.18 -6.20
N LEU A 109 -10.04 4.96 -6.43
CA LEU A 109 -11.47 4.68 -6.43
C LEU A 109 -12.10 5.06 -5.08
N LEU A 110 -11.52 4.59 -3.96
CA LEU A 110 -12.07 4.85 -2.63
C LEU A 110 -12.00 6.34 -2.24
N GLU A 111 -10.98 7.07 -2.70
CA GLU A 111 -10.85 8.50 -2.48
C GLU A 111 -11.79 9.34 -3.33
N SER A 112 -12.24 8.81 -4.48
CA SER A 112 -13.07 9.53 -5.46
C SER A 112 -14.58 9.35 -5.27
N ILE A 113 -15.01 8.42 -4.44
CA ILE A 113 -16.43 8.20 -4.14
C ILE A 113 -16.80 8.81 -2.78
N ASP A 114 -18.04 9.30 -2.69
CA ASP A 114 -18.56 9.91 -1.46
C ASP A 114 -19.00 8.80 -0.46
N LEU A 115 -18.08 8.41 0.39
CA LEU A 115 -18.31 7.35 1.37
C LEU A 115 -18.95 7.89 2.65
N PRO A 116 -19.96 7.22 3.22
CA PRO A 116 -20.54 7.57 4.51
C PRO A 116 -19.65 7.17 5.71
N PHE A 117 -18.36 6.94 5.45
CA PHE A 117 -17.37 6.49 6.44
C PHE A 117 -16.17 7.43 6.43
N ARG A 118 -15.52 7.57 7.58
CA ARG A 118 -14.23 8.25 7.66
C ARG A 118 -13.14 7.24 7.33
N ILE A 119 -12.40 7.49 6.27
CA ILE A 119 -11.30 6.64 5.83
C ILE A 119 -9.99 7.42 5.79
N ASN A 120 -8.89 6.73 6.07
CA ASN A 120 -7.54 7.19 5.79
C ASN A 120 -6.95 6.26 4.71
N VAL A 121 -6.56 6.81 3.58
CA VAL A 121 -6.05 6.02 2.46
C VAL A 121 -4.55 6.22 2.29
N TYR A 122 -3.81 5.11 2.23
CA TYR A 122 -2.37 5.05 1.96
C TYR A 122 -2.16 4.45 0.56
N SER A 123 -2.10 5.33 -0.44
CA SER A 123 -1.92 4.91 -1.84
C SER A 123 -0.47 4.56 -2.13
N SER A 124 -0.23 3.41 -2.76
CA SER A 124 1.09 2.86 -3.08
C SER A 124 0.98 1.87 -4.25
N ASN A 125 1.96 1.00 -4.44
CA ASN A 125 1.78 -0.23 -5.20
C ASN A 125 1.29 -1.36 -4.29
N ASP A 126 0.68 -2.41 -4.87
CA ASP A 126 0.08 -3.52 -4.13
C ASP A 126 1.09 -4.21 -3.18
N ASN A 127 2.36 -4.33 -3.57
CA ASN A 127 3.37 -4.97 -2.74
C ASN A 127 3.70 -4.17 -1.46
N ASP A 128 3.81 -2.85 -1.57
CA ASP A 128 4.10 -1.98 -0.42
C ASP A 128 2.87 -1.84 0.48
N ALA A 129 1.68 -1.73 -0.11
CA ALA A 129 0.40 -1.77 0.61
C ALA A 129 0.24 -3.09 1.40
N PHE A 130 0.59 -4.23 0.78
CA PHE A 130 0.57 -5.52 1.45
C PHE A 130 1.51 -5.59 2.66
N LYS A 131 2.68 -4.94 2.61
CA LYS A 131 3.58 -4.85 3.76
C LYS A 131 2.94 -4.09 4.94
N LEU A 132 2.17 -3.03 4.66
CA LEU A 132 1.42 -2.30 5.70
C LEU A 132 0.33 -3.18 6.32
N ALA A 133 -0.44 -3.88 5.48
CA ALA A 133 -1.45 -4.83 5.92
C ALA A 133 -0.85 -5.95 6.80
N LYS A 134 0.25 -6.58 6.35
CA LYS A 134 0.95 -7.62 7.12
C LYS A 134 1.45 -7.14 8.48
N ARG A 135 1.74 -5.86 8.63
CA ARG A 135 2.14 -5.24 9.90
C ARG A 135 0.94 -4.85 10.77
N GLY A 136 -0.28 -5.03 10.28
CA GLY A 136 -1.51 -4.62 10.94
C GLY A 136 -1.62 -3.11 11.19
N VAL A 137 -1.00 -2.31 10.32
CA VAL A 137 -1.06 -0.84 10.37
C VAL A 137 -2.38 -0.33 9.81
N VAL A 138 -3.00 -1.12 8.93
CA VAL A 138 -4.27 -0.80 8.27
C VAL A 138 -5.32 -1.87 8.56
N ASP A 139 -6.59 -1.49 8.41
CA ASP A 139 -7.75 -2.35 8.65
C ASP A 139 -8.15 -3.12 7.37
N LEU A 140 -7.97 -2.47 6.22
CA LEU A 140 -8.22 -3.05 4.90
C LEU A 140 -7.01 -2.87 3.98
N LEU A 141 -6.81 -3.85 3.11
CA LEU A 141 -5.94 -3.74 1.93
C LEU A 141 -6.83 -3.70 0.69
N THR A 142 -6.59 -2.77 -0.22
CA THR A 142 -7.22 -2.75 -1.55
C THR A 142 -6.19 -3.06 -2.62
N LEU A 143 -6.58 -3.82 -3.65
CA LEU A 143 -5.67 -4.36 -4.65
C LEU A 143 -6.15 -3.98 -6.05
N ASP A 144 -5.21 -3.47 -6.85
CA ASP A 144 -5.41 -3.19 -8.28
C ASP A 144 -5.46 -4.50 -9.10
N ASP A 145 -4.77 -5.54 -8.59
CA ASP A 145 -4.80 -6.92 -9.13
C ASP A 145 -4.74 -7.91 -7.96
N PRO A 146 -5.68 -8.86 -7.82
CA PRO A 146 -5.71 -9.80 -6.70
C PRO A 146 -4.59 -10.84 -6.72
N LEU A 147 -3.66 -10.79 -7.67
CA LEU A 147 -2.57 -11.78 -7.80
C LEU A 147 -1.83 -12.01 -6.49
N ILE A 148 -1.49 -10.93 -5.77
CA ILE A 148 -0.75 -11.04 -4.50
C ILE A 148 -1.54 -11.77 -3.40
N ALA A 149 -2.87 -11.65 -3.39
CA ALA A 149 -3.73 -12.38 -2.48
C ALA A 149 -3.85 -13.85 -2.91
N TYR A 150 -4.05 -14.08 -4.20
CA TYR A 150 -4.15 -15.43 -4.77
C TYR A 150 -2.89 -16.26 -4.54
N GLU A 151 -1.69 -15.70 -4.81
CA GLU A 151 -0.40 -16.39 -4.60
C GLU A 151 -0.13 -16.75 -3.13
N ARG A 152 -0.79 -16.09 -2.20
CA ARG A 152 -0.61 -16.28 -0.75
C ARG A 152 -1.78 -16.96 -0.05
N ASP A 153 -2.74 -17.48 -0.82
CA ASP A 153 -3.95 -18.12 -0.31
C ASP A 153 -4.72 -17.23 0.68
N ILE A 154 -4.84 -15.94 0.35
CA ILE A 154 -5.55 -14.94 1.15
C ILE A 154 -6.91 -14.68 0.50
N ASN A 155 -7.97 -14.75 1.29
CA ASN A 155 -9.32 -14.42 0.85
C ASN A 155 -9.40 -12.94 0.47
N PHE A 156 -10.00 -12.65 -0.68
CA PHE A 156 -10.27 -11.30 -1.13
C PHE A 156 -11.72 -11.14 -1.59
N ILE A 157 -12.20 -9.93 -1.53
CA ILE A 157 -13.59 -9.56 -1.84
C ILE A 157 -13.56 -8.68 -3.09
N PRO A 158 -14.02 -9.15 -4.26
CA PRO A 158 -14.18 -8.33 -5.45
C PRO A 158 -15.19 -7.20 -5.20
N ILE A 159 -14.84 -5.97 -5.59
CA ILE A 159 -15.72 -4.79 -5.47
C ILE A 159 -16.05 -4.14 -6.80
N ALA A 160 -15.23 -4.38 -7.81
CA ALA A 160 -15.42 -3.87 -9.18
C ALA A 160 -14.61 -4.70 -10.17
N TYR A 161 -14.90 -4.49 -11.48
CA TYR A 161 -14.01 -4.92 -12.56
C TYR A 161 -13.38 -3.70 -13.22
N ASP A 162 -12.18 -3.91 -13.77
CA ASP A 162 -11.53 -2.99 -14.69
C ASP A 162 -10.90 -3.77 -15.86
N TYR A 163 -10.33 -3.08 -16.81
CA TYR A 163 -9.56 -3.64 -17.92
C TYR A 163 -8.46 -2.66 -18.32
N LEU A 164 -7.53 -3.10 -19.13
CA LEU A 164 -6.44 -2.24 -19.59
C LEU A 164 -6.75 -1.65 -20.98
N VAL A 165 -6.32 -0.40 -21.16
CA VAL A 165 -6.29 0.29 -22.44
C VAL A 165 -4.84 0.53 -22.84
N LEU A 166 -4.55 0.44 -24.13
CA LEU A 166 -3.24 0.78 -24.67
C LEU A 166 -3.13 2.31 -24.82
N ILE A 167 -2.15 2.86 -24.13
CA ILE A 167 -1.73 4.25 -24.30
C ILE A 167 -0.52 4.27 -25.22
N SER A 168 -0.50 5.19 -26.17
CA SER A 168 0.59 5.37 -27.12
C SER A 168 1.17 6.77 -27.06
N SER A 169 2.43 6.90 -27.42
CA SER A 169 3.09 8.19 -27.66
C SER A 169 2.35 8.98 -28.75
N PRO A 170 2.48 10.32 -28.78
CA PRO A 170 1.97 11.11 -29.88
C PRO A 170 2.59 10.67 -31.22
N ASN A 171 1.79 10.77 -32.29
CA ASN A 171 2.23 10.45 -33.67
C ASN A 171 2.62 9.00 -33.94
N THR A 172 2.29 8.06 -33.06
CA THR A 172 2.46 6.63 -33.33
C THR A 172 1.40 6.10 -34.30
N PRO A 173 1.70 5.04 -35.06
CA PRO A 173 0.71 4.37 -35.91
C PRO A 173 -0.51 3.92 -35.10
N GLU A 174 -1.67 3.95 -35.73
CA GLU A 174 -2.90 3.45 -35.11
C GLU A 174 -2.86 1.92 -35.00
N ILE A 175 -3.09 1.41 -33.81
CA ILE A 175 -3.20 -0.03 -33.52
C ILE A 175 -4.64 -0.46 -33.74
N ARG A 176 -4.89 -1.34 -34.72
CA ARG A 176 -6.23 -1.78 -35.11
C ARG A 176 -6.49 -3.26 -34.83
N LYS A 177 -5.44 -4.07 -34.82
CA LYS A 177 -5.49 -5.52 -34.59
C LYS A 177 -4.35 -5.95 -33.69
N ILE A 178 -4.46 -7.13 -33.11
CA ILE A 178 -3.51 -7.61 -32.11
C ILE A 178 -2.09 -7.77 -32.70
N GLU A 179 -1.97 -8.13 -33.95
CA GLU A 179 -0.66 -8.30 -34.63
C GLU A 179 0.08 -6.95 -34.78
N ASP A 180 -0.61 -5.82 -34.73
CA ASP A 180 0.01 -4.50 -34.76
C ASP A 180 0.82 -4.21 -33.48
N LEU A 181 0.68 -5.04 -32.43
CA LEU A 181 1.44 -4.96 -31.18
C LEU A 181 2.80 -5.65 -31.26
N ASP A 182 3.10 -6.34 -32.38
CA ASP A 182 4.37 -7.06 -32.54
C ASP A 182 5.56 -6.08 -32.63
N ASN A 183 6.65 -6.41 -31.94
CA ASN A 183 7.90 -5.62 -31.88
C ASN A 183 7.76 -4.20 -31.32
N LEU A 184 6.74 -3.93 -30.50
CA LEU A 184 6.59 -2.63 -29.84
C LEU A 184 7.42 -2.54 -28.53
N GLU A 185 7.75 -1.30 -28.16
CA GLU A 185 8.43 -0.98 -26.89
C GLU A 185 7.44 -0.47 -25.85
N PHE A 186 7.47 -1.05 -24.66
CA PHE A 186 6.50 -0.75 -23.60
C PHE A 186 7.14 -0.20 -22.31
N VAL A 187 6.38 0.61 -21.59
CA VAL A 187 6.63 0.94 -20.18
C VAL A 187 5.88 -0.06 -19.31
N LYS A 188 6.62 -0.71 -18.42
CA LYS A 188 6.06 -1.63 -17.42
C LYS A 188 5.80 -0.90 -16.12
N VAL A 189 4.62 -1.17 -15.51
CA VAL A 189 4.29 -0.76 -14.15
C VAL A 189 4.38 -1.99 -13.24
N ASP A 190 5.30 -1.96 -12.29
CA ASP A 190 5.50 -3.10 -11.40
C ASP A 190 4.30 -3.29 -10.45
N GLY A 191 3.89 -4.55 -10.25
CA GLY A 191 2.77 -4.91 -9.39
C GLY A 191 1.39 -4.49 -9.91
N SER A 192 1.23 -4.36 -11.23
CA SER A 192 -0.04 -3.99 -11.86
C SER A 192 -0.65 -5.14 -12.67
N ALA A 193 -1.91 -4.98 -13.07
CA ALA A 193 -2.62 -5.93 -13.93
C ALA A 193 -2.02 -6.07 -15.35
N GLN A 194 -0.96 -5.33 -15.70
CA GLN A 194 -0.27 -5.44 -17.00
C GLN A 194 0.22 -6.86 -17.31
N ARG A 195 0.44 -7.70 -16.29
CA ARG A 195 0.77 -9.12 -16.50
C ARG A 195 -0.23 -9.82 -17.43
N LEU A 196 -1.51 -9.43 -17.40
CA LEU A 196 -2.55 -9.98 -18.29
C LEU A 196 -2.29 -9.63 -19.75
N ALA A 197 -1.88 -8.39 -20.01
CA ALA A 197 -1.49 -7.99 -21.36
C ALA A 197 -0.24 -8.74 -21.84
N TRP A 198 0.77 -8.89 -20.99
CA TRP A 198 1.98 -9.66 -21.34
C TRP A 198 1.65 -11.12 -21.64
N ASN A 199 0.84 -11.77 -20.84
CA ASN A 199 0.38 -13.14 -21.08
C ASN A 199 -0.38 -13.26 -22.41
N THR A 200 -1.19 -12.24 -22.76
CA THR A 200 -1.91 -12.20 -24.05
C THR A 200 -0.94 -12.08 -25.22
N LEU A 201 0.04 -11.16 -25.16
CA LEU A 201 1.05 -11.01 -26.20
C LEU A 201 1.85 -12.30 -26.42
N GLU A 202 2.25 -12.96 -25.31
CA GLU A 202 2.95 -14.25 -25.35
C GLU A 202 2.09 -15.36 -25.95
N HIS A 203 0.79 -15.41 -25.62
CA HIS A 203 -0.16 -16.38 -26.18
C HIS A 203 -0.28 -16.26 -27.71
N TYR A 204 -0.23 -15.02 -28.23
CA TYR A 204 -0.25 -14.76 -29.67
C TYR A 204 1.14 -14.80 -30.31
N ASN A 205 2.18 -15.22 -29.58
CA ASN A 205 3.58 -15.27 -30.02
C ASN A 205 4.08 -13.93 -30.58
N LEU A 206 3.65 -12.80 -30.00
CA LEU A 206 4.10 -11.47 -30.37
C LEU A 206 5.36 -11.10 -29.58
N ASN A 207 6.35 -10.53 -30.29
CA ASN A 207 7.57 -10.03 -29.66
C ASN A 207 7.29 -8.63 -29.10
N TYR A 208 7.87 -8.33 -27.95
CA TYR A 208 7.82 -7.00 -27.35
C TYR A 208 9.04 -6.77 -26.46
N SER A 209 9.32 -5.53 -26.16
CA SER A 209 10.39 -5.17 -25.24
C SER A 209 9.93 -4.20 -24.18
N ILE A 210 10.47 -4.33 -22.97
CA ILE A 210 10.24 -3.40 -21.88
C ILE A 210 11.38 -2.38 -21.89
N LYS A 211 11.07 -1.14 -22.30
CA LYS A 211 12.00 -0.03 -22.38
C LYS A 211 12.32 0.57 -21.02
N ASP A 212 11.27 0.77 -20.21
CA ASP A 212 11.34 1.37 -18.90
C ASP A 212 10.41 0.67 -17.91
N LYS A 213 10.74 0.81 -16.61
CA LYS A 213 9.92 0.32 -15.50
C LYS A 213 9.64 1.44 -14.51
N VAL A 214 8.39 1.55 -14.07
CA VAL A 214 7.92 2.56 -13.12
C VAL A 214 7.04 1.91 -12.05
N ASN A 215 6.81 2.61 -10.95
CA ASN A 215 5.99 2.12 -9.84
C ASN A 215 4.54 2.63 -9.88
N SER A 216 4.22 3.56 -10.77
CA SER A 216 2.90 4.19 -10.87
C SER A 216 2.42 4.24 -12.33
N GLN A 217 1.12 3.97 -12.53
CA GLN A 217 0.48 4.10 -13.83
C GLN A 217 0.48 5.56 -14.32
N PHE A 218 0.42 6.52 -13.40
CA PHE A 218 0.50 7.96 -13.75
C PHE A 218 1.90 8.34 -14.27
N ASP A 219 2.96 7.72 -13.74
CA ASP A 219 4.32 7.94 -14.25
C ASP A 219 4.52 7.25 -15.61
N ALA A 220 3.96 6.04 -15.81
CA ALA A 220 3.93 5.39 -17.11
C ALA A 220 3.22 6.24 -18.14
N PHE A 221 2.06 6.79 -17.82
CA PHE A 221 1.31 7.69 -18.70
C PHE A 221 2.12 8.92 -19.11
N LYS A 222 2.76 9.61 -18.13
CA LYS A 222 3.61 10.78 -18.40
C LYS A 222 4.78 10.41 -19.31
N LEU A 223 5.45 9.28 -19.03
CA LEU A 223 6.58 8.83 -19.80
C LEU A 223 6.20 8.53 -21.25
N VAL A 224 5.12 7.77 -21.47
CA VAL A 224 4.60 7.49 -22.80
C VAL A 224 4.23 8.77 -23.55
N ARG A 225 3.50 9.69 -22.90
CA ARG A 225 3.06 10.94 -23.56
C ARG A 225 4.18 11.88 -23.94
N ASN A 226 5.35 11.79 -23.29
CA ASN A 226 6.52 12.64 -23.52
C ASN A 226 7.64 11.92 -24.31
N SER A 227 7.39 10.73 -24.80
CA SER A 227 8.35 9.92 -25.57
C SER A 227 7.87 9.73 -27.01
N GLU A 228 8.73 9.14 -27.83
CA GLU A 228 8.40 8.70 -29.18
C GLU A 228 8.35 7.16 -29.21
N ASN A 229 7.41 6.62 -29.99
CA ASN A 229 7.24 5.17 -30.26
C ASN A 229 7.20 4.29 -28.98
N LEU A 230 6.58 4.80 -27.92
CA LEU A 230 6.48 4.12 -26.64
C LEU A 230 5.01 3.86 -26.29
N TYR A 231 4.75 2.73 -25.66
CA TYR A 231 3.41 2.27 -25.33
C TYR A 231 3.32 1.82 -23.87
N SER A 232 2.13 1.79 -23.32
CA SER A 232 1.84 1.16 -22.01
C SER A 232 0.38 0.72 -21.93
N PHE A 233 0.12 -0.36 -21.22
CA PHE A 233 -1.23 -0.78 -20.87
C PHE A 233 -1.59 -0.22 -19.49
N LEU A 234 -2.64 0.61 -19.42
CA LEU A 234 -3.06 1.26 -18.19
C LEU A 234 -4.56 1.02 -17.93
N ASN A 235 -5.00 1.16 -16.69
CA ASN A 235 -6.38 0.92 -16.28
C ASN A 235 -7.38 1.87 -16.95
N ALA A 236 -8.41 1.31 -17.56
CA ALA A 236 -9.42 2.05 -18.32
C ALA A 236 -10.27 2.99 -17.46
N SER A 237 -10.40 2.73 -16.18
CA SER A 237 -11.09 3.59 -15.21
C SER A 237 -10.46 4.99 -15.10
N TYR A 238 -9.13 5.10 -15.27
CA TYR A 238 -8.40 6.37 -15.16
C TYR A 238 -7.82 6.89 -16.48
N PHE A 239 -7.68 6.03 -17.49
CA PHE A 239 -7.01 6.39 -18.73
C PHE A 239 -7.87 6.09 -19.95
N ASN A 240 -7.84 7.00 -20.91
CA ASN A 240 -8.47 6.79 -22.21
C ASN A 240 -7.44 6.33 -23.23
N GLY A 241 -7.69 5.19 -23.85
CA GLY A 241 -6.77 4.59 -24.83
C GLY A 241 -7.45 3.56 -25.74
N ASN A 242 -6.65 2.88 -26.53
CA ASN A 242 -7.14 1.83 -27.42
C ASN A 242 -7.53 0.58 -26.59
N LYS A 243 -8.71 0.04 -26.85
CA LYS A 243 -9.33 -1.08 -26.11
C LYS A 243 -8.99 -2.45 -26.69
N ILE A 244 -7.87 -2.57 -27.41
CA ILE A 244 -7.48 -3.76 -28.18
C ILE A 244 -7.48 -5.05 -27.36
N LEU A 245 -7.07 -5.00 -26.08
CA LEU A 245 -7.04 -6.15 -25.16
C LEU A 245 -8.11 -6.07 -24.06
N LYS A 246 -9.25 -5.39 -24.32
CA LYS A 246 -10.29 -5.19 -23.30
C LYS A 246 -10.77 -6.48 -22.65
N LEU A 247 -11.00 -7.53 -23.42
CA LEU A 247 -11.52 -8.80 -22.92
C LEU A 247 -10.43 -9.61 -22.20
N ASP A 248 -9.22 -9.61 -22.74
CA ASP A 248 -8.10 -10.40 -22.25
C ASP A 248 -7.49 -9.84 -20.97
N THR A 249 -7.69 -8.55 -20.71
CA THR A 249 -7.15 -7.85 -19.55
C THR A 249 -8.20 -7.47 -18.50
N ARG A 250 -9.42 -8.03 -18.61
CA ARG A 250 -10.44 -7.83 -17.58
C ARG A 250 -9.98 -8.45 -16.28
N HIS A 251 -9.97 -7.68 -15.20
CA HIS A 251 -9.54 -8.09 -13.87
C HIS A 251 -10.45 -7.49 -12.80
N VAL A 252 -10.33 -7.99 -11.58
CA VAL A 252 -11.09 -7.51 -10.43
C VAL A 252 -10.26 -6.51 -9.62
N ILE A 253 -10.92 -5.46 -9.16
CA ILE A 253 -10.46 -4.61 -8.07
C ILE A 253 -11.04 -5.22 -6.79
N SER A 254 -10.22 -5.41 -5.77
CA SER A 254 -10.63 -6.19 -4.61
C SER A 254 -10.17 -5.60 -3.29
N LEU A 255 -10.80 -6.07 -2.21
CA LEU A 255 -10.46 -5.78 -0.83
C LEU A 255 -9.99 -7.05 -0.12
N VAL A 256 -9.09 -6.88 0.85
CA VAL A 256 -8.70 -7.91 1.81
C VAL A 256 -8.89 -7.36 3.21
N LYS A 257 -9.62 -8.07 4.07
CA LYS A 257 -9.67 -7.74 5.50
C LYS A 257 -8.36 -8.13 6.16
N VAL A 258 -7.78 -7.23 6.93
CA VAL A 258 -6.54 -7.51 7.68
C VAL A 258 -6.87 -8.24 8.99
N ASN A 259 -8.04 -7.94 9.57
CA ASN A 259 -8.57 -8.62 10.73
C ASN A 259 -10.03 -9.02 10.46
N ASP A 260 -10.30 -10.33 10.41
CA ASP A 260 -11.63 -10.87 10.09
C ASP A 260 -12.68 -10.54 11.15
N GLU A 261 -12.28 -10.27 12.40
CA GLU A 261 -13.17 -9.96 13.51
C GLU A 261 -13.57 -8.47 13.56
N ASP A 262 -13.00 -7.60 12.70
CA ASP A 262 -13.30 -6.17 12.71
C ASP A 262 -14.61 -5.85 11.97
N SER A 263 -15.67 -5.56 12.76
CA SER A 263 -16.99 -5.22 12.24
C SER A 263 -17.07 -3.85 11.55
N LYS A 264 -16.16 -2.90 11.80
CA LYS A 264 -16.16 -1.58 11.14
C LYS A 264 -15.97 -1.73 9.63
N THR A 265 -15.09 -2.64 9.24
CA THR A 265 -14.80 -2.90 7.83
C THR A 265 -15.96 -3.58 7.11
N ASP A 266 -16.78 -4.37 7.82
CA ASP A 266 -17.93 -5.06 7.22
C ASP A 266 -18.99 -4.09 6.70
N GLU A 267 -19.25 -3.00 7.43
CA GLU A 267 -20.20 -1.97 6.98
C GLU A 267 -19.72 -1.27 5.70
N LEU A 268 -18.44 -0.91 5.63
CA LEU A 268 -17.84 -0.32 4.43
C LEU A 268 -17.87 -1.30 3.24
N ILE A 269 -17.48 -2.55 3.47
CA ILE A 269 -17.51 -3.59 2.43
C ILE A 269 -18.93 -3.78 1.91
N ASN A 270 -19.91 -3.92 2.80
CA ASN A 270 -21.32 -4.07 2.40
C ASN A 270 -21.84 -2.84 1.64
N TYR A 271 -21.44 -1.63 2.03
CA TYR A 271 -21.77 -0.42 1.29
C TYR A 271 -21.20 -0.48 -0.14
N LEU A 272 -19.92 -0.82 -0.29
CA LEU A 272 -19.27 -0.91 -1.59
C LEU A 272 -19.90 -1.98 -2.49
N LEU A 273 -20.32 -3.11 -1.93
CA LEU A 273 -20.99 -4.19 -2.66
C LEU A 273 -22.46 -3.90 -3.02
N THR A 274 -23.06 -2.85 -2.46
CA THR A 274 -24.48 -2.53 -2.65
C THR A 274 -24.66 -1.10 -3.20
N LYS A 275 -24.87 -0.13 -2.31
CA LYS A 275 -25.15 1.27 -2.67
C LYS A 275 -23.99 1.92 -3.41
N GLY A 276 -22.76 1.61 -3.05
CA GLY A 276 -21.53 2.14 -3.63
C GLY A 276 -21.31 1.72 -5.09
N GLN A 277 -22.00 0.67 -5.60
CA GLN A 277 -21.83 0.21 -6.98
C GLN A 277 -22.18 1.27 -8.03
N LYS A 278 -23.15 2.15 -7.72
CA LYS A 278 -23.48 3.28 -8.57
C LYS A 278 -22.31 4.27 -8.69
N ASP A 279 -21.66 4.56 -7.57
CA ASP A 279 -20.56 5.51 -7.53
C ASP A 279 -19.30 4.92 -8.17
N ILE A 280 -19.03 3.63 -7.93
CA ILE A 280 -18.00 2.84 -8.62
C ILE A 280 -18.16 2.94 -10.14
N LYS A 281 -19.40 2.75 -10.65
CA LYS A 281 -19.69 2.90 -12.09
C LYS A 281 -19.43 4.31 -12.60
N ASN A 282 -19.80 5.33 -11.82
CA ASN A 282 -19.60 6.73 -12.20
C ASN A 282 -18.11 7.11 -12.28
N GLN A 283 -17.24 6.39 -11.57
CA GLN A 283 -15.79 6.55 -11.63
C GLN A 283 -15.14 5.76 -12.79
N GLY A 284 -15.92 5.17 -13.68
CA GLY A 284 -15.41 4.49 -14.88
C GLY A 284 -15.12 3.00 -14.72
N PHE A 285 -15.31 2.45 -13.51
CA PHE A 285 -15.19 1.01 -13.27
C PHE A 285 -16.44 0.24 -13.73
N ILE A 286 -16.29 -1.05 -13.93
CA ILE A 286 -17.40 -1.95 -14.21
C ILE A 286 -17.93 -2.49 -12.87
N PRO A 287 -19.19 -2.22 -12.51
CA PRO A 287 -19.73 -2.68 -11.23
C PRO A 287 -19.80 -4.21 -11.16
N MET A 288 -19.91 -4.72 -9.94
CA MET A 288 -20.32 -6.10 -9.68
C MET A 288 -21.82 -6.23 -9.98
N ASP A 289 -22.21 -7.33 -10.60
CA ASP A 289 -23.63 -7.63 -10.94
C ASP A 289 -24.42 -7.98 -9.67
#